data_3d6801242309fa05d09241d4dd50c6bd
#
_entry.id   3d6801242309fa05d09241d4dd50c6bd
#
_cell.length_a   1.000
_cell.length_b   1.000
_cell.length_c   1.000
_cell.angle_alpha   90.00
_cell.angle_beta   90.00
_cell.angle_gamma   90.00
#
_symmetry.space_group_name_H-M   'P 1'
#
loop_
_entity.id
_entity.type
_entity.pdbx_description
1 polymer ?
#
loop_
_entity_poly.entity_id
_entity_poly.type
_entity_poly.pdbx_seq_one_letter_code
_entity_poly.pdbx_strand_id
1 'polypeptide(L)'
;MKKQSVSLYSPAILGLILVLAPLSNGMADSLWCTGVSRNVCADKKAQAIGDILTVLIQENNGATRNNSTTTSHKASAADSISTLLYPPSVSGLLTKKGTLPALAYSTDDEFAGSGAIANSETITAQVSVRVIDVLPNGNMVIEGNLHTAFSGEKQDAVVRGVVRPDDVMANNTLFSYNIADATIQFISKGTITDATRKGWFARVWGKLTPF
;
A
#
# COMPACT_ATOMS: atom_id res chain seq x y z
N MET A 1 -9.96 72.57 63.44
CA MET A 1 -10.85 71.43 63.18
C MET A 1 -11.82 71.81 62.04
N LYS A 2 -11.64 71.34 60.83
CA LYS A 2 -12.46 71.73 59.69
C LYS A 2 -13.28 70.46 59.29
N LYS A 3 -14.63 70.52 59.64
CA LYS A 3 -15.58 69.50 59.26
C LYS A 3 -15.79 69.56 57.75
N GLN A 4 -15.45 68.52 57.01
CA GLN A 4 -15.87 68.32 55.60
C GLN A 4 -17.31 67.79 55.59
N SER A 5 -18.16 68.54 54.92
CA SER A 5 -19.53 68.16 54.64
C SER A 5 -19.55 67.15 53.48
N VAL A 6 -19.96 65.94 53.70
CA VAL A 6 -20.24 64.98 52.71
C VAL A 6 -21.51 65.38 51.96
N SER A 7 -21.39 65.87 50.75
CA SER A 7 -22.49 66.16 49.84
C SER A 7 -23.23 64.86 49.49
N LEU A 8 -24.48 64.72 49.98
CA LEU A 8 -25.40 63.66 49.58
C LEU A 8 -25.75 63.85 48.07
N TYR A 9 -25.24 62.98 47.24
CA TYR A 9 -25.65 62.93 45.83
C TYR A 9 -27.16 62.70 45.78
N SER A 10 -27.85 63.57 44.98
CA SER A 10 -29.30 63.51 44.79
C SER A 10 -29.76 62.11 44.41
N PRO A 11 -30.84 61.55 44.96
CA PRO A 11 -31.38 60.25 44.65
C PRO A 11 -31.68 60.07 43.13
N ALA A 12 -31.87 61.18 42.43
CA ALA A 12 -32.03 61.19 40.97
C ALA A 12 -30.78 60.72 40.19
N ILE A 13 -29.56 60.99 40.70
CA ILE A 13 -28.30 60.54 40.09
C ILE A 13 -28.09 59.04 40.32
N LEU A 14 -28.49 58.52 41.48
CA LEU A 14 -28.43 57.11 41.82
C LEU A 14 -29.40 56.27 40.96
N GLY A 15 -30.61 56.84 40.69
CA GLY A 15 -31.58 56.22 39.79
C GLY A 15 -31.11 56.18 38.34
N LEU A 16 -30.41 57.24 37.87
CA LEU A 16 -29.86 57.28 36.49
C LEU A 16 -28.70 56.28 36.27
N ILE A 17 -27.86 56.03 37.28
CA ILE A 17 -26.78 55.05 37.24
C ILE A 17 -27.35 53.63 37.20
N LEU A 18 -28.44 53.35 37.84
CA LEU A 18 -29.10 52.03 37.85
C LEU A 18 -29.74 51.70 36.50
N VAL A 19 -30.21 52.69 35.74
CA VAL A 19 -30.79 52.48 34.41
C VAL A 19 -29.72 52.31 33.33
N LEU A 20 -28.48 52.83 33.51
CA LEU A 20 -27.37 52.69 32.61
C LEU A 20 -26.47 51.46 32.90
N ALA A 21 -26.82 50.63 33.88
CA ALA A 21 -26.10 49.36 34.07
C ALA A 21 -26.27 48.51 32.79
N PRO A 22 -25.21 48.17 32.09
CA PRO A 22 -25.34 47.30 30.92
C PRO A 22 -25.95 45.98 31.42
N LEU A 23 -27.13 45.64 30.89
CA LEU A 23 -27.61 44.26 30.98
C LEU A 23 -26.55 43.40 30.30
N SER A 24 -25.63 42.86 31.07
CA SER A 24 -24.76 41.81 30.58
C SER A 24 -25.69 40.72 30.12
N ASN A 25 -25.78 40.56 28.78
CA ASN A 25 -26.39 39.39 28.20
C ASN A 25 -25.63 38.21 28.78
N GLY A 26 -26.18 37.54 29.76
CA GLY A 26 -25.66 36.27 30.24
C GLY A 26 -25.69 35.34 29.05
N MET A 27 -24.55 35.12 28.42
CA MET A 27 -24.37 34.05 27.47
C MET A 27 -24.67 32.79 28.29
N ALA A 28 -25.87 32.25 28.12
CA ALA A 28 -26.18 30.94 28.64
C ALA A 28 -25.32 29.97 27.85
N ASP A 29 -24.15 29.68 28.37
CA ASP A 29 -23.29 28.65 27.80
C ASP A 29 -24.02 27.32 27.98
N SER A 30 -24.27 26.65 26.88
CA SER A 30 -24.95 25.37 26.90
C SER A 30 -24.04 24.37 27.64
N LEU A 31 -24.55 23.75 28.70
CA LEU A 31 -23.87 22.62 29.37
C LEU A 31 -23.64 21.45 28.39
N TRP A 32 -24.22 21.52 27.18
CA TRP A 32 -24.11 20.49 26.18
C TRP A 32 -22.92 20.76 25.28
N CYS A 33 -21.78 20.11 25.56
CA CYS A 33 -20.61 20.13 24.68
C CYS A 33 -20.90 19.24 23.45
N THR A 34 -21.23 19.87 22.33
CA THR A 34 -21.54 19.15 21.08
C THR A 34 -20.40 18.25 20.56
N GLY A 35 -19.15 18.49 20.99
CA GLY A 35 -17.99 17.69 20.59
C GLY A 35 -17.73 16.43 21.43
N VAL A 36 -18.37 16.31 22.62
CA VAL A 36 -18.08 15.20 23.55
C VAL A 36 -19.36 14.47 24.00
N SER A 37 -20.54 15.05 23.74
CA SER A 37 -21.79 14.43 24.14
C SER A 37 -22.15 13.25 23.25
N ARG A 38 -22.01 12.04 23.79
CA ARG A 38 -22.50 10.81 23.13
C ARG A 38 -23.94 10.56 23.59
N ASN A 39 -24.79 10.13 22.68
CA ASN A 39 -26.12 9.66 22.99
C ASN A 39 -26.06 8.50 24.00
N VAL A 40 -26.73 8.59 25.10
CA VAL A 40 -26.74 7.56 26.16
C VAL A 40 -27.30 6.22 25.65
N CYS A 41 -28.15 6.26 24.65
CA CYS A 41 -28.77 5.09 24.02
C CYS A 41 -28.08 4.63 22.73
N ALA A 42 -26.97 5.25 22.33
CA ALA A 42 -26.22 4.82 21.15
C ALA A 42 -25.16 3.78 21.52
N ASP A 43 -24.88 2.86 20.62
CA ASP A 43 -23.78 1.92 20.74
C ASP A 43 -22.45 2.68 20.91
N LYS A 44 -21.59 2.17 21.78
CA LYS A 44 -20.26 2.76 22.02
C LYS A 44 -19.31 2.41 20.88
N LYS A 45 -19.60 2.92 19.68
CA LYS A 45 -18.71 2.78 18.53
C LYS A 45 -17.61 3.84 18.55
N ALA A 46 -16.44 3.50 18.09
CA ALA A 46 -15.36 4.44 17.87
C ALA A 46 -15.76 5.48 16.81
N GLN A 47 -15.61 6.76 17.11
CA GLN A 47 -15.99 7.89 16.24
C GLN A 47 -15.06 9.09 16.40
N ALA A 48 -14.24 9.12 17.43
CA ALA A 48 -13.39 10.25 17.76
C ALA A 48 -11.91 9.94 17.51
N ILE A 49 -11.13 11.00 17.30
CA ILE A 49 -9.68 10.89 17.21
C ILE A 49 -9.14 10.28 18.51
N GLY A 50 -8.30 9.26 18.36
CA GLY A 50 -7.74 8.50 19.49
C GLY A 50 -8.51 7.23 19.85
N ASP A 51 -9.71 7.02 19.33
CA ASP A 51 -10.46 5.78 19.53
C ASP A 51 -9.75 4.59 18.85
N ILE A 52 -9.94 3.41 19.43
CA ILE A 52 -9.30 2.16 18.97
C ILE A 52 -10.34 1.27 18.34
N LEU A 53 -9.98 0.73 17.17
CA LEU A 53 -10.74 -0.26 16.41
C LEU A 53 -9.90 -1.51 16.20
N THR A 54 -10.53 -2.65 16.01
CA THR A 54 -9.87 -3.90 15.61
C THR A 54 -10.22 -4.22 14.16
N VAL A 55 -9.24 -4.24 13.29
CA VAL A 55 -9.38 -4.66 11.89
C VAL A 55 -9.20 -6.16 11.79
N LEU A 56 -10.21 -6.82 11.24
CA LEU A 56 -10.18 -8.24 10.88
C LEU A 56 -9.75 -8.35 9.42
N ILE A 57 -8.49 -8.74 9.21
CA ILE A 57 -7.92 -8.87 7.87
C ILE A 57 -8.25 -10.27 7.36
N GLN A 58 -8.92 -10.33 6.22
CA GLN A 58 -9.22 -11.54 5.48
C GLN A 58 -8.98 -11.27 4.00
N GLU A 59 -7.77 -11.53 3.54
CA GLU A 59 -7.36 -11.30 2.16
C GLU A 59 -7.10 -12.62 1.45
N ASN A 60 -7.72 -12.77 0.29
CA ASN A 60 -7.56 -13.91 -0.61
C ASN A 60 -7.00 -13.41 -1.93
N ASN A 61 -5.70 -13.46 -2.08
CA ASN A 61 -5.01 -13.03 -3.28
C ASN A 61 -4.68 -14.23 -4.17
N GLY A 62 -5.48 -14.44 -5.21
CA GLY A 62 -5.23 -15.43 -6.25
C GLY A 62 -4.82 -14.75 -7.55
N ALA A 63 -3.60 -14.96 -8.02
CA ALA A 63 -3.15 -14.48 -9.31
C ALA A 63 -2.67 -15.65 -10.16
N THR A 64 -3.37 -15.93 -11.26
CA THR A 64 -2.94 -16.89 -12.28
C THR A 64 -2.47 -16.12 -13.50
N ARG A 65 -1.20 -16.26 -13.84
CA ARG A 65 -0.61 -15.65 -15.03
C ARG A 65 -0.11 -16.74 -15.96
N ASN A 66 -0.72 -16.84 -17.14
CA ASN A 66 -0.25 -17.70 -18.23
C ASN A 66 0.46 -16.82 -19.25
N ASN A 67 1.75 -17.03 -19.45
CA ASN A 67 2.53 -16.32 -20.45
C ASN A 67 3.05 -17.35 -21.47
N SER A 68 2.64 -17.25 -22.72
CA SER A 68 3.18 -18.04 -23.82
C SER A 68 3.84 -17.11 -24.83
N THR A 69 5.10 -17.34 -25.10
CA THR A 69 5.84 -16.60 -26.12
C THR A 69 6.35 -17.61 -27.13
N THR A 70 5.92 -17.47 -28.37
CA THR A 70 6.45 -18.24 -29.48
C THR A 70 7.23 -17.29 -30.40
N THR A 71 8.53 -17.49 -30.53
CA THR A 71 9.37 -16.72 -31.42
C THR A 71 9.95 -17.69 -32.43
N SER A 72 9.62 -17.52 -33.72
CA SER A 72 10.21 -18.27 -34.80
C SER A 72 11.13 -17.35 -35.60
N HIS A 73 12.42 -17.65 -35.59
CA HIS A 73 13.40 -17.02 -36.48
C HIS A 73 13.82 -18.02 -37.54
N LYS A 74 13.51 -17.72 -38.81
CA LYS A 74 14.02 -18.46 -39.94
C LYS A 74 15.08 -17.61 -40.64
N ALA A 75 16.33 -17.96 -40.50
CA ALA A 75 17.42 -17.36 -41.24
C ALA A 75 17.93 -18.37 -42.26
N SER A 76 17.75 -18.12 -43.56
CA SER A 76 18.35 -18.86 -44.64
C SER A 76 19.40 -17.96 -45.32
N ALA A 77 20.66 -18.27 -45.13
CA ALA A 77 21.75 -17.66 -45.91
C ALA A 77 22.28 -18.71 -46.90
N ALA A 78 21.97 -18.53 -48.18
CA ALA A 78 22.58 -19.25 -49.24
C ALA A 78 23.65 -18.34 -49.84
N ASP A 79 24.87 -18.46 -49.35
CA ASP A 79 26.01 -17.71 -49.90
C ASP A 79 26.75 -18.63 -50.86
N SER A 80 26.54 -18.43 -52.15
CA SER A 80 27.32 -19.07 -53.21
C SER A 80 28.53 -18.19 -53.49
N ILE A 81 29.64 -18.49 -52.83
CA ILE A 81 30.94 -17.88 -53.20
C ILE A 81 31.38 -18.51 -54.53
N SER A 82 30.80 -18.03 -55.61
CA SER A 82 31.31 -18.30 -56.93
C SER A 82 32.39 -17.28 -57.27
N THR A 83 33.62 -17.69 -57.31
CA THR A 83 34.71 -16.98 -58.02
C THR A 83 35.44 -15.83 -57.37
N LEU A 84 35.77 -15.84 -56.06
CA LEU A 84 36.56 -14.70 -55.60
C LEU A 84 38.07 -14.99 -55.42
N LEU A 85 38.56 -16.20 -55.30
CA LEU A 85 39.96 -16.41 -54.90
C LEU A 85 40.68 -17.62 -55.52
N TYR A 86 40.09 -18.39 -56.46
CA TYR A 86 40.77 -19.54 -57.06
C TYR A 86 40.60 -19.57 -58.59
N PRO A 87 41.71 -19.56 -59.30
CA PRO A 87 41.64 -19.78 -60.75
C PRO A 87 41.22 -21.26 -61.08
N PRO A 88 40.43 -21.47 -62.11
CA PRO A 88 39.83 -22.79 -62.45
C PRO A 88 40.82 -23.93 -62.75
N SER A 89 42.11 -23.66 -62.65
CA SER A 89 43.18 -24.61 -62.95
C SER A 89 43.70 -25.43 -61.78
N VAL A 90 43.24 -25.15 -60.54
CA VAL A 90 43.68 -25.92 -59.37
C VAL A 90 42.59 -26.91 -58.97
N SER A 91 42.55 -28.05 -59.68
CA SER A 91 41.73 -29.19 -59.31
C SER A 91 42.57 -30.18 -58.51
N GLY A 92 42.19 -30.50 -57.29
CA GLY A 92 42.76 -31.67 -56.69
C GLY A 92 42.66 -31.86 -55.17
N LEU A 93 42.56 -30.91 -54.34
CA LEU A 93 42.56 -31.18 -52.89
C LEU A 93 41.28 -30.65 -52.09
N LEU A 94 40.63 -29.65 -52.63
CA LEU A 94 39.46 -29.04 -51.98
C LEU A 94 38.23 -28.89 -52.89
N THR A 95 38.34 -29.28 -54.16
CA THR A 95 37.25 -29.19 -55.12
C THR A 95 37.00 -30.54 -55.81
N LYS A 96 35.80 -31.07 -55.79
CA LYS A 96 35.37 -32.22 -56.52
C LYS A 96 34.75 -31.76 -57.84
N LYS A 97 35.49 -31.97 -58.93
CA LYS A 97 35.10 -31.58 -60.32
C LYS A 97 34.89 -30.07 -60.55
N GLY A 98 35.72 -29.20 -59.93
CA GLY A 98 35.65 -27.76 -60.20
C GLY A 98 34.50 -26.98 -59.47
N THR A 99 33.78 -27.63 -58.63
CA THR A 99 32.76 -27.00 -57.83
C THR A 99 33.18 -26.96 -56.34
N LEU A 100 33.23 -25.79 -55.79
CA LEU A 100 33.39 -25.64 -54.34
C LEU A 100 32.16 -26.20 -53.61
N PRO A 101 32.34 -26.87 -52.47
CA PRO A 101 31.20 -27.26 -51.64
C PRO A 101 30.43 -26.02 -51.23
N ALA A 102 29.21 -25.88 -51.73
CA ALA A 102 28.31 -24.84 -51.25
C ALA A 102 27.96 -25.11 -49.76
N LEU A 103 28.40 -24.26 -48.91
CA LEU A 103 28.00 -24.30 -47.50
C LEU A 103 26.59 -23.69 -47.41
N ALA A 104 25.58 -24.53 -47.51
CA ALA A 104 24.23 -24.12 -47.24
C ALA A 104 24.01 -24.27 -45.71
N TYR A 105 23.96 -23.19 -45.01
CA TYR A 105 23.62 -23.16 -43.61
C TYR A 105 22.16 -22.70 -43.48
N SER A 106 21.30 -23.59 -43.06
CA SER A 106 19.94 -23.24 -42.66
C SER A 106 19.81 -23.45 -41.15
N THR A 107 19.58 -22.38 -40.44
CA THR A 107 19.25 -22.45 -39.02
C THR A 107 17.77 -22.17 -38.88
N ASP A 108 17.03 -23.14 -38.43
CA ASP A 108 15.65 -22.99 -37.97
C ASP A 108 15.69 -22.97 -36.43
N ASP A 109 15.68 -21.77 -35.84
CA ASP A 109 15.58 -21.60 -34.41
C ASP A 109 14.11 -21.34 -34.05
N GLU A 110 13.46 -22.34 -33.47
CA GLU A 110 12.12 -22.22 -32.91
C GLU A 110 12.24 -22.21 -31.39
N PHE A 111 12.00 -21.05 -30.79
CA PHE A 111 11.93 -20.91 -29.35
C PHE A 111 10.48 -20.84 -28.92
N ALA A 112 9.98 -21.86 -28.22
CA ALA A 112 8.68 -21.90 -27.59
C ALA A 112 8.87 -21.88 -26.08
N GLY A 113 8.67 -20.71 -25.47
CA GLY A 113 8.67 -20.54 -24.02
C GLY A 113 7.24 -20.47 -23.48
N SER A 114 6.84 -21.40 -22.64
CA SER A 114 5.58 -21.34 -21.89
C SER A 114 5.87 -21.33 -20.39
N GLY A 115 5.39 -20.29 -19.70
CA GLY A 115 5.48 -20.18 -18.25
C GLY A 115 4.09 -19.97 -17.66
N ALA A 116 3.66 -20.84 -16.75
CA ALA A 116 2.47 -20.65 -15.94
C ALA A 116 2.91 -20.37 -14.49
N ILE A 117 2.48 -19.23 -13.97
CA ILE A 117 2.68 -18.88 -12.56
C ILE A 117 1.29 -18.82 -11.92
N ALA A 118 1.04 -19.71 -10.96
CA ALA A 118 -0.13 -19.67 -10.10
C ALA A 118 0.34 -19.28 -8.69
N ASN A 119 -0.11 -18.12 -8.22
CA ASN A 119 0.16 -17.65 -6.86
C ASN A 119 -1.18 -17.60 -6.12
N SER A 120 -1.28 -18.28 -4.99
CA SER A 120 -2.43 -18.22 -4.10
C SER A 120 -1.92 -17.93 -2.70
N GLU A 121 -2.37 -16.82 -2.14
CA GLU A 121 -2.00 -16.38 -0.80
C GLU A 121 -3.28 -16.03 -0.03
N THR A 122 -3.43 -16.62 1.16
CA THR A 122 -4.52 -16.32 2.08
C THR A 122 -3.92 -15.74 3.35
N ILE A 123 -4.33 -14.54 3.69
CA ILE A 123 -3.87 -13.83 4.87
C ILE A 123 -5.04 -13.63 5.82
N THR A 124 -4.90 -14.10 7.06
CA THR A 124 -5.86 -13.87 8.14
C THR A 124 -5.11 -13.29 9.33
N ALA A 125 -5.51 -12.10 9.76
CA ALA A 125 -4.88 -11.41 10.89
C ALA A 125 -5.87 -10.49 11.61
N GLN A 126 -5.56 -10.14 12.84
CA GLN A 126 -6.28 -9.14 13.62
C GLN A 126 -5.30 -8.06 14.05
N VAL A 127 -5.60 -6.81 13.70
CA VAL A 127 -4.73 -5.68 14.03
C VAL A 127 -5.56 -4.59 14.68
N SER A 128 -5.13 -4.12 15.86
CA SER A 128 -5.72 -2.96 16.50
C SER A 128 -5.15 -1.69 15.87
N VAL A 129 -6.05 -0.81 15.44
CA VAL A 129 -5.73 0.46 14.80
C VAL A 129 -6.32 1.61 15.61
N ARG A 130 -5.75 2.79 15.46
CA ARG A 130 -6.22 4.02 16.08
C ARG A 130 -6.78 4.97 15.05
N VAL A 131 -7.83 5.69 15.39
CA VAL A 131 -8.32 6.82 14.61
C VAL A 131 -7.35 7.98 14.76
N ILE A 132 -6.70 8.39 13.68
CA ILE A 132 -5.73 9.48 13.66
C ILE A 132 -6.37 10.80 13.24
N ASP A 133 -7.42 10.75 12.43
CA ASP A 133 -8.13 11.93 11.96
C ASP A 133 -9.59 11.60 11.63
N VAL A 134 -10.46 12.61 11.65
CA VAL A 134 -11.86 12.50 11.24
C VAL A 134 -12.14 13.55 10.17
N LEU A 135 -12.48 13.08 8.99
CA LEU A 135 -12.76 13.93 7.84
C LEU A 135 -14.08 14.74 8.04
N PRO A 136 -14.25 15.85 7.33
CA PRO A 136 -15.47 16.68 7.45
C PRO A 136 -16.77 15.93 7.12
N ASN A 137 -16.69 14.86 6.33
CA ASN A 137 -17.82 13.98 6.01
C ASN A 137 -18.13 12.93 7.10
N GLY A 138 -17.36 12.92 8.21
CA GLY A 138 -17.49 11.97 9.30
C GLY A 138 -16.71 10.67 9.12
N ASN A 139 -16.03 10.44 7.98
CA ASN A 139 -15.19 9.27 7.81
C ASN A 139 -13.92 9.38 8.66
N MET A 140 -13.45 8.26 9.17
CA MET A 140 -12.29 8.16 10.05
C MET A 140 -11.07 7.68 9.30
N VAL A 141 -9.94 8.36 9.47
CA VAL A 141 -8.64 7.88 9.00
C VAL A 141 -8.03 7.04 10.11
N ILE A 142 -7.70 5.79 9.77
CA ILE A 142 -7.16 4.83 10.74
C ILE A 142 -5.72 4.45 10.41
N GLU A 143 -4.93 4.21 11.45
CA GLU A 143 -3.58 3.69 11.34
C GLU A 143 -3.25 2.78 12.51
N GLY A 144 -2.59 1.65 12.22
CA GLY A 144 -2.14 0.71 13.24
C GLY A 144 -0.92 -0.07 12.80
N ASN A 145 -0.07 -0.37 13.76
CA ASN A 145 1.12 -1.17 13.57
C ASN A 145 1.11 -2.31 14.59
N LEU A 146 1.31 -3.53 14.11
CA LEU A 146 1.47 -4.72 14.93
C LEU A 146 2.88 -5.28 14.74
N HIS A 147 3.65 -5.31 15.80
CA HIS A 147 4.99 -5.90 15.81
C HIS A 147 4.95 -7.22 16.58
N THR A 148 5.25 -8.32 15.90
CA THR A 148 5.28 -9.64 16.50
C THR A 148 6.66 -10.24 16.30
N ALA A 149 7.23 -10.82 17.35
CA ALA A 149 8.47 -11.55 17.30
C ALA A 149 8.26 -12.95 17.90
N PHE A 150 8.52 -13.97 17.10
CA PHE A 150 8.39 -15.36 17.51
C PHE A 150 9.52 -16.21 16.91
N SER A 151 10.18 -17.01 17.75
CA SER A 151 11.20 -17.97 17.30
C SER A 151 12.28 -17.41 16.36
N GLY A 152 12.74 -16.16 16.61
CA GLY A 152 13.75 -15.50 15.76
C GLY A 152 13.21 -14.83 14.48
N GLU A 153 11.93 -14.99 14.18
CA GLU A 153 11.23 -14.26 13.14
C GLU A 153 10.57 -13.00 13.72
N LYS A 154 10.69 -11.89 13.00
CA LYS A 154 9.99 -10.63 13.28
C LYS A 154 8.97 -10.40 12.17
N GLN A 155 7.74 -10.15 12.56
CA GLN A 155 6.66 -9.84 11.65
C GLN A 155 6.10 -8.47 12.02
N ASP A 156 6.09 -7.57 11.06
CA ASP A 156 5.51 -6.24 11.18
C ASP A 156 4.28 -6.18 10.26
N ALA A 157 3.12 -5.87 10.81
CA ALA A 157 1.92 -5.60 10.06
C ALA A 157 1.55 -4.13 10.21
N VAL A 158 1.38 -3.44 9.10
CA VAL A 158 0.95 -2.03 9.05
C VAL A 158 -0.38 -1.97 8.32
N VAL A 159 -1.35 -1.31 8.95
CA VAL A 159 -2.69 -1.10 8.39
C VAL A 159 -2.99 0.39 8.39
N ARG A 160 -3.40 0.93 7.26
CA ARG A 160 -3.83 2.30 7.10
C ARG A 160 -4.97 2.39 6.09
N GLY A 161 -5.90 3.32 6.29
CA GLY A 161 -6.98 3.57 5.34
C GLY A 161 -8.05 4.48 5.91
N VAL A 162 -9.17 4.59 5.20
CA VAL A 162 -10.31 5.42 5.57
C VAL A 162 -11.54 4.52 5.77
N VAL A 163 -12.28 4.77 6.85
CA VAL A 163 -13.40 3.94 7.30
C VAL A 163 -14.63 4.80 7.56
N ARG A 164 -15.80 4.30 7.20
CA ARG A 164 -17.06 4.92 7.58
C ARG A 164 -17.49 4.44 8.97
N PRO A 165 -18.04 5.32 9.79
CA PRO A 165 -18.57 4.95 11.12
C PRO A 165 -19.64 3.85 11.06
N ASP A 166 -20.42 3.81 9.99
CA ASP A 166 -21.50 2.84 9.80
C ASP A 166 -20.98 1.40 9.60
N ASP A 167 -19.79 1.25 9.00
CA ASP A 167 -19.16 -0.05 8.76
C ASP A 167 -18.51 -0.63 10.03
N VAL A 168 -18.38 0.17 11.10
CA VAL A 168 -17.87 -0.26 12.39
C VAL A 168 -18.96 -0.99 13.16
N MET A 169 -18.70 -2.23 13.56
CA MET A 169 -19.61 -3.02 14.37
C MET A 169 -19.68 -2.49 15.83
N ALA A 170 -20.72 -2.90 16.58
CA ALA A 170 -20.92 -2.49 17.97
C ALA A 170 -19.77 -2.89 18.91
N ASN A 171 -19.02 -3.93 18.56
CA ASN A 171 -17.82 -4.38 19.29
C ASN A 171 -16.53 -3.69 18.85
N ASN A 172 -16.61 -2.59 18.07
CA ASN A 172 -15.48 -1.87 17.51
C ASN A 172 -14.58 -2.73 16.59
N THR A 173 -15.17 -3.71 15.91
CA THR A 173 -14.48 -4.46 14.88
C THR A 173 -14.90 -4.02 13.48
N LEU A 174 -14.00 -4.22 12.52
CA LEU A 174 -14.18 -3.85 11.13
C LEU A 174 -13.47 -4.87 10.24
N PHE A 175 -14.08 -5.25 9.12
CA PHE A 175 -13.42 -6.09 8.13
C PHE A 175 -12.54 -5.27 7.18
N SER A 176 -11.43 -5.85 6.73
CA SER A 176 -10.46 -5.19 5.83
C SER A 176 -11.09 -4.73 4.50
N TYR A 177 -12.03 -5.47 3.96
CA TYR A 177 -12.70 -5.14 2.70
C TYR A 177 -13.63 -3.91 2.77
N ASN A 178 -13.95 -3.41 3.98
CA ASN A 178 -14.72 -2.18 4.19
C ASN A 178 -13.83 -0.94 4.33
N ILE A 179 -12.53 -1.08 4.22
CA ILE A 179 -11.57 0.02 4.33
C ILE A 179 -11.32 0.60 2.94
N ALA A 180 -11.62 1.87 2.75
CA ALA A 180 -11.26 2.58 1.55
C ALA A 180 -9.78 2.99 1.58
N ASP A 181 -9.10 2.99 0.43
CA ASP A 181 -7.67 3.29 0.28
C ASP A 181 -6.79 2.46 1.23
N ALA A 182 -7.19 1.18 1.41
CA ALA A 182 -6.53 0.28 2.33
C ALA A 182 -5.08 0.02 1.91
N THR A 183 -4.15 0.32 2.80
CA THR A 183 -2.76 -0.11 2.71
C THR A 183 -2.50 -1.11 3.81
N ILE A 184 -2.35 -2.38 3.44
CA ILE A 184 -2.07 -3.48 4.35
C ILE A 184 -0.73 -4.07 3.96
N GLN A 185 0.27 -3.98 4.83
CA GLN A 185 1.62 -4.48 4.57
C GLN A 185 2.02 -5.46 5.65
N PHE A 186 2.49 -6.63 5.23
CA PHE A 186 3.11 -7.62 6.09
C PHE A 186 4.59 -7.75 5.73
N ILE A 187 5.46 -7.47 6.67
CA ILE A 187 6.90 -7.54 6.49
C ILE A 187 7.44 -8.59 7.46
N SER A 188 7.94 -9.70 6.92
CA SER A 188 8.60 -10.74 7.71
C SER A 188 10.11 -10.66 7.51
N LYS A 189 10.86 -10.69 8.62
CA LYS A 189 12.32 -10.71 8.64
C LYS A 189 12.78 -11.77 9.62
N GLY A 190 13.59 -12.71 9.15
CA GLY A 190 14.18 -13.73 10.00
C GLY A 190 14.94 -14.80 9.23
N THR A 191 15.44 -15.79 9.94
CA THR A 191 16.28 -16.85 9.39
C THR A 191 15.56 -17.73 8.38
N ILE A 192 14.26 -17.96 8.56
CA ILE A 192 13.43 -18.75 7.63
C ILE A 192 13.21 -17.96 6.34
N THR A 193 12.90 -16.68 6.46
CA THR A 193 12.72 -15.78 5.31
C THR A 193 14.01 -15.66 4.50
N ASP A 194 15.18 -15.63 5.15
CA ASP A 194 16.47 -15.55 4.48
C ASP A 194 16.86 -16.89 3.81
N ALA A 195 16.47 -18.02 4.39
CA ALA A 195 16.72 -19.35 3.82
C ALA A 195 15.93 -19.61 2.52
N THR A 196 14.77 -18.97 2.33
CA THR A 196 13.98 -19.09 1.11
C THR A 196 14.50 -18.23 -0.05
N ARG A 197 15.42 -17.31 0.22
CA ARG A 197 16.05 -16.47 -0.82
C ARG A 197 17.15 -17.24 -1.54
N LYS A 198 17.13 -17.23 -2.88
CA LYS A 198 18.23 -17.77 -3.68
C LYS A 198 19.56 -17.16 -3.20
N GLY A 199 20.53 -18.00 -2.87
CA GLY A 199 21.86 -17.57 -2.46
C GLY A 199 22.48 -16.59 -3.46
N TRP A 200 23.36 -15.71 -2.99
CA TRP A 200 23.99 -14.68 -3.82
C TRP A 200 24.73 -15.29 -5.03
N PHE A 201 25.34 -16.45 -4.85
CA PHE A 201 26.05 -17.17 -5.92
C PHE A 201 25.10 -17.65 -7.02
N ALA A 202 23.94 -18.22 -6.65
CA ALA A 202 22.93 -18.65 -7.61
C ALA A 202 22.32 -17.49 -8.40
N ARG A 203 22.24 -16.28 -7.78
CA ARG A 203 21.78 -15.06 -8.47
C ARG A 203 22.81 -14.57 -9.50
N VAL A 204 24.10 -14.59 -9.16
CA VAL A 204 25.17 -14.17 -10.07
C VAL A 204 25.30 -15.18 -11.20
N TRP A 205 25.27 -16.47 -10.87
CA TRP A 205 25.37 -17.55 -11.87
C TRP A 205 24.21 -17.54 -12.85
N GLY A 206 22.97 -17.36 -12.37
CA GLY A 206 21.80 -17.26 -13.25
C GLY A 206 21.76 -16.00 -14.10
N LYS A 207 22.61 -14.98 -13.80
CA LYS A 207 22.76 -13.80 -14.65
C LYS A 207 23.89 -13.93 -15.68
N LEU A 208 24.86 -14.81 -15.39
CA LEU A 208 26.01 -15.05 -16.25
C LEU A 208 25.75 -16.17 -17.28
N THR A 209 24.87 -17.11 -16.95
CA THR A 209 24.43 -18.18 -17.85
C THR A 209 23.01 -17.88 -18.33
N PRO A 210 22.82 -17.42 -19.57
CA PRO A 210 21.51 -17.10 -20.14
C PRO A 210 20.68 -18.32 -20.57
N PHE A 211 21.00 -19.52 -20.06
CA PHE A 211 20.33 -20.79 -20.40
C PHE A 211 19.63 -21.35 -19.16
#